data_1f8bf12d4fa9a6d15e9111788d99d991
#
_entry.id   1f8bf12d4fa9a6d15e9111788d99d991
#
_cell.length_a   1.000
_cell.length_b   1.000
_cell.length_c   1.000
_cell.angle_alpha   90.00
_cell.angle_beta   90.00
_cell.angle_gamma   90.00
#
_symmetry.space_group_name_H-M   'P 1'
#
loop_
_entity.id
_entity.type
_entity.pdbx_description
1 polymer ?
#
loop_
_entity_poly.entity_id
_entity_poly.type
_entity_poly.pdbx_seq_one_letter_code
_entity_poly.pdbx_strand_id
1 'polypeptide(L)'
;GWVKFCEYYYPELIGNLSSCKSPQQMMGAVVKTYYAKEKGLNPENIFSVAIMPCTAKKAECKRPEMNSAGHEHGNADIMDVDCVITTRELAQLIKSKKINLNNLADVKYDSILGESTGAGVIFGTTGGVMEAAIRTLYYNVTKDNPPEELLNWQSVRGLNGVKEATVSVPGVGEVSIAVCHGLKNARTVLKKVKNKEASWQFIEFMACPGGCIGGG
;
A
#
# COMPACT_ATOMS: atom_id res chain seq x y z
N GLY A 1 -2.97 9.65 -3.27
CA GLY A 1 -4.24 10.17 -3.86
C GLY A 1 -5.43 9.97 -2.93
N TRP A 2 -5.63 8.75 -2.43
CA TRP A 2 -6.76 8.42 -1.55
C TRP A 2 -6.77 9.27 -0.26
N VAL A 3 -5.67 9.29 0.49
CA VAL A 3 -5.60 10.00 1.78
C VAL A 3 -5.88 11.50 1.58
N LYS A 4 -5.25 12.16 0.60
CA LYS A 4 -5.55 13.57 0.28
C LYS A 4 -7.02 13.78 -0.10
N PHE A 5 -7.62 12.86 -0.85
CA PHE A 5 -9.04 12.95 -1.19
C PHE A 5 -9.91 12.92 0.07
N CYS A 6 -9.61 12.02 1.02
CA CYS A 6 -10.32 11.94 2.29
C CYS A 6 -10.13 13.23 3.11
N GLU A 7 -8.89 13.71 3.26
CA GLU A 7 -8.56 14.93 3.99
C GLU A 7 -9.31 16.17 3.47
N TYR A 8 -9.43 16.31 2.13
CA TYR A 8 -10.10 17.48 1.53
C TYR A 8 -11.61 17.40 1.49
N TYR A 9 -12.18 16.22 1.30
CA TYR A 9 -13.61 16.09 1.01
C TYR A 9 -14.41 15.37 2.09
N TYR A 10 -13.73 14.65 2.99
CA TYR A 10 -14.35 13.86 4.06
C TYR A 10 -13.50 13.90 5.34
N PRO A 11 -13.16 15.11 5.84
CA PRO A 11 -12.30 15.25 7.02
C PRO A 11 -12.88 14.59 8.27
N GLU A 12 -14.21 14.48 8.35
CA GLU A 12 -14.90 13.80 9.44
C GLU A 12 -14.66 12.29 9.48
N LEU A 13 -14.15 11.69 8.39
CA LEU A 13 -13.83 10.26 8.29
C LEU A 13 -12.34 9.97 8.47
N ILE A 14 -11.49 10.96 8.75
CA ILE A 14 -10.05 10.75 8.97
C ILE A 14 -9.81 9.77 10.12
N GLY A 15 -10.61 9.83 11.17
CA GLY A 15 -10.51 8.90 12.31
C GLY A 15 -10.78 7.43 11.95
N ASN A 16 -11.35 7.15 10.77
CA ASN A 16 -11.58 5.79 10.26
C ASN A 16 -10.43 5.29 9.37
N LEU A 17 -9.46 6.14 9.02
CA LEU A 17 -8.32 5.72 8.24
C LEU A 17 -7.40 4.82 9.08
N SER A 18 -6.83 3.81 8.44
CA SER A 18 -5.80 2.98 9.06
C SER A 18 -4.61 3.85 9.46
N SER A 19 -4.04 3.58 10.62
CA SER A 19 -2.78 4.20 11.08
C SER A 19 -1.54 3.62 10.40
N CYS A 20 -1.69 2.55 9.63
CA CYS A 20 -0.58 1.98 8.87
C CYS A 20 -0.13 2.92 7.76
N LYS A 21 1.17 3.15 7.67
CA LYS A 21 1.79 3.86 6.54
C LYS A 21 1.64 3.03 5.25
N SER A 22 1.85 3.67 4.12
CA SER A 22 1.91 2.93 2.86
C SER A 22 3.10 1.96 2.82
N PRO A 23 3.06 0.89 2.00
CA PRO A 23 4.16 -0.06 1.89
C PRO A 23 5.53 0.59 1.62
N GLN A 24 5.58 1.65 0.78
CA GLN A 24 6.84 2.37 0.53
C GLN A 24 7.39 3.00 1.81
N GLN A 25 6.55 3.63 2.62
CA GLN A 25 6.98 4.28 3.86
C GLN A 25 7.33 3.27 4.95
N MET A 26 6.57 2.18 5.04
CA MET A 26 6.92 1.09 5.95
C MET A 26 8.27 0.47 5.60
N MET A 27 8.54 0.21 4.31
CA MET A 27 9.83 -0.33 3.86
C MET A 27 10.96 0.65 4.14
N GLY A 28 10.77 1.94 3.85
CA GLY A 28 11.77 2.98 4.13
C GLY A 28 12.13 3.04 5.62
N ALA A 29 11.12 3.04 6.50
CA ALA A 29 11.33 3.00 7.94
C ALA A 29 12.12 1.76 8.36
N VAL A 30 11.73 0.56 7.90
CA VAL A 30 12.38 -0.71 8.24
C VAL A 30 13.84 -0.76 7.74
N VAL A 31 14.09 -0.24 6.53
CA VAL A 31 15.45 -0.17 5.97
C VAL A 31 16.36 0.71 6.82
N LYS A 32 15.89 1.88 7.24
CA LYS A 32 16.68 2.83 8.04
C LYS A 32 16.71 2.53 9.54
N THR A 33 15.92 1.56 10.01
CA THR A 33 15.97 1.11 11.42
C THR A 33 16.52 -0.30 11.53
N TYR A 34 15.67 -1.31 11.30
CA TYR A 34 16.03 -2.72 11.48
C TYR A 34 17.20 -3.16 10.59
N TYR A 35 17.11 -2.94 9.27
CA TYR A 35 18.18 -3.35 8.36
C TYR A 35 19.48 -2.61 8.63
N ALA A 36 19.43 -1.29 8.87
CA ALA A 36 20.59 -0.50 9.22
C ALA A 36 21.30 -1.07 10.46
N LYS A 37 20.54 -1.40 11.50
CA LYS A 37 21.07 -2.00 12.74
C LYS A 37 21.69 -3.38 12.49
N GLU A 38 21.00 -4.27 11.77
CA GLU A 38 21.51 -5.63 11.46
C GLU A 38 22.80 -5.60 10.63
N LYS A 39 22.99 -4.60 9.80
CA LYS A 39 24.17 -4.43 8.95
C LYS A 39 25.24 -3.49 9.51
N GLY A 40 25.02 -2.92 10.68
CA GLY A 40 25.94 -1.95 11.28
C GLY A 40 26.09 -0.66 10.45
N LEU A 41 25.04 -0.26 9.73
CA LEU A 41 25.04 0.93 8.87
C LEU A 41 24.55 2.15 9.65
N ASN A 42 25.16 3.32 9.38
CA ASN A 42 24.59 4.58 9.87
C ASN A 42 23.36 4.93 9.01
N PRO A 43 22.16 5.07 9.61
CA PRO A 43 20.91 5.38 8.88
C PRO A 43 20.99 6.72 8.13
N GLU A 44 21.81 7.68 8.55
CA GLU A 44 22.04 8.95 7.85
C GLU A 44 22.71 8.77 6.49
N ASN A 45 23.46 7.68 6.32
CA ASN A 45 24.14 7.34 5.08
C ASN A 45 23.29 6.49 4.13
N ILE A 46 22.03 6.19 4.51
CA ILE A 46 21.11 5.42 3.68
C ILE A 46 20.20 6.38 2.92
N PHE A 47 20.29 6.37 1.58
CA PHE A 47 19.40 7.13 0.72
C PHE A 47 18.35 6.21 0.09
N SER A 48 17.11 6.29 0.58
CA SER A 48 16.00 5.44 0.16
C SER A 48 15.27 6.06 -1.02
N VAL A 49 15.27 5.38 -2.16
CA VAL A 49 14.55 5.80 -3.37
C VAL A 49 13.41 4.84 -3.67
N ALA A 50 12.18 5.36 -3.74
CA ALA A 50 11.02 4.60 -4.16
C ALA A 50 10.69 4.85 -5.63
N ILE A 51 10.54 3.78 -6.42
CA ILE A 51 10.12 3.83 -7.81
C ILE A 51 8.65 3.42 -7.85
N MET A 52 7.77 4.37 -8.19
CA MET A 52 6.32 4.19 -8.05
C MET A 52 5.57 4.63 -9.32
N PRO A 53 4.53 3.91 -9.74
CA PRO A 53 3.62 4.38 -10.78
C PRO A 53 2.62 5.41 -10.20
N CYS A 54 3.12 6.41 -9.46
CA CYS A 54 2.26 7.30 -8.68
C CYS A 54 2.95 8.62 -8.34
N THR A 55 2.40 9.75 -8.82
CA THR A 55 2.89 11.08 -8.45
C THR A 55 2.50 11.51 -7.02
N ALA A 56 1.38 10.98 -6.49
CA ALA A 56 0.94 11.29 -5.12
C ALA A 56 1.95 10.79 -4.06
N LYS A 57 2.72 9.75 -4.37
CA LYS A 57 3.79 9.24 -3.51
C LYS A 57 4.93 10.24 -3.29
N LYS A 58 5.18 11.14 -4.24
CA LYS A 58 6.13 12.24 -4.10
C LYS A 58 5.71 13.24 -3.02
N ALA A 59 4.41 13.50 -2.92
CA ALA A 59 3.89 14.36 -1.86
C ALA A 59 3.82 13.62 -0.51
N GLU A 60 3.56 12.31 -0.55
CA GLU A 60 3.50 11.48 0.66
C GLU A 60 4.85 11.44 1.39
N CYS A 61 5.96 11.18 0.68
CA CYS A 61 7.28 11.10 1.32
C CYS A 61 7.76 12.41 1.94
N LYS A 62 7.13 13.55 1.59
CA LYS A 62 7.46 14.87 2.15
C LYS A 62 6.59 15.27 3.35
N ARG A 63 5.68 14.41 3.78
CA ARG A 63 4.84 14.68 4.96
C ARG A 63 5.68 14.55 6.22
N PRO A 64 5.54 15.47 7.18
CA PRO A 64 6.39 15.49 8.39
C PRO A 64 6.25 14.21 9.24
N GLU A 65 5.09 13.57 9.19
CA GLU A 65 4.86 12.30 9.90
C GLU A 65 5.53 11.07 9.24
N MET A 66 6.15 11.21 8.07
CA MET A 66 6.84 10.12 7.36
C MET A 66 8.33 10.04 7.75
N ASN A 67 8.62 10.10 9.04
CA ASN A 67 9.94 10.08 9.62
C ASN A 67 10.07 9.13 10.83
N SER A 68 9.44 7.95 10.78
CA SER A 68 9.53 6.97 11.87
C SER A 68 10.96 6.56 12.17
N ALA A 69 11.81 6.45 11.14
CA ALA A 69 13.23 6.20 11.32
C ALA A 69 13.92 7.35 12.07
N GLY A 70 13.56 8.60 11.77
CA GLY A 70 14.05 9.76 12.48
C GLY A 70 13.65 9.76 13.96
N HIS A 71 12.41 9.41 14.26
CA HIS A 71 11.96 9.27 15.65
C HIS A 71 12.74 8.18 16.40
N GLU A 72 12.97 7.03 15.78
CA GLU A 72 13.73 5.91 16.39
C GLU A 72 15.19 6.31 16.72
N HIS A 73 15.80 7.11 15.84
CA HIS A 73 17.21 7.54 16.00
C HIS A 73 17.36 8.90 16.72
N GLY A 74 16.26 9.55 17.11
CA GLY A 74 16.31 10.88 17.74
C GLY A 74 16.80 11.99 16.79
N ASN A 75 16.71 11.80 15.48
CA ASN A 75 17.12 12.76 14.45
C ASN A 75 15.96 13.00 13.47
N ALA A 76 15.29 14.13 13.59
CA ALA A 76 14.11 14.48 12.79
C ALA A 76 14.41 14.66 11.28
N ASP A 77 15.67 14.82 10.89
CA ASP A 77 16.08 14.98 9.50
C ASP A 77 16.10 13.66 8.73
N ILE A 78 16.06 12.53 9.42
CA ILE A 78 16.00 11.20 8.81
C ILE A 78 14.57 10.90 8.38
N MET A 79 14.23 11.12 7.12
CA MET A 79 12.94 10.72 6.53
C MET A 79 12.96 9.22 6.20
N ASP A 80 11.79 8.57 6.25
CA ASP A 80 11.68 7.14 5.91
C ASP A 80 12.07 6.88 4.45
N VAL A 81 11.60 7.75 3.54
CA VAL A 81 11.94 7.72 2.10
C VAL A 81 12.42 9.09 1.66
N ASP A 82 13.61 9.15 1.09
CA ASP A 82 14.26 10.41 0.71
C ASP A 82 13.75 10.94 -0.63
N CYS A 83 13.52 10.04 -1.57
CA CYS A 83 13.11 10.39 -2.93
C CYS A 83 12.09 9.43 -3.50
N VAL A 84 11.14 9.97 -4.24
CA VAL A 84 10.20 9.17 -5.05
C VAL A 84 10.31 9.59 -6.50
N ILE A 85 10.60 8.65 -7.39
CA ILE A 85 10.54 8.83 -8.83
C ILE A 85 9.45 7.95 -9.44
N THR A 86 8.81 8.45 -10.48
CA THR A 86 7.82 7.67 -11.22
C THR A 86 8.51 6.67 -12.15
N THR A 87 7.79 5.63 -12.57
CA THR A 87 8.29 4.68 -13.58
C THR A 87 8.69 5.38 -14.89
N ARG A 88 7.98 6.46 -15.26
CA ARG A 88 8.32 7.28 -16.44
C ARG A 88 9.62 8.07 -16.24
N GLU A 89 9.84 8.64 -15.07
CA GLU A 89 11.09 9.34 -14.74
C GLU A 89 12.28 8.38 -14.70
N LEU A 90 12.07 7.16 -14.17
CA LEU A 90 13.09 6.10 -14.25
C LEU A 90 13.44 5.79 -15.72
N ALA A 91 12.44 5.63 -16.59
CA ALA A 91 12.68 5.39 -18.01
C ALA A 91 13.46 6.54 -18.67
N GLN A 92 13.16 7.79 -18.30
CA GLN A 92 13.92 8.95 -18.77
C GLN A 92 15.37 8.94 -18.26
N LEU A 93 15.56 8.58 -16.99
CA LEU A 93 16.89 8.47 -16.39
C LEU A 93 17.74 7.40 -17.13
N ILE A 94 17.18 6.21 -17.36
CA ILE A 94 17.83 5.12 -18.11
C ILE A 94 18.25 5.60 -19.51
N LYS A 95 17.32 6.28 -20.23
CA LYS A 95 17.61 6.85 -21.55
C LYS A 95 18.71 7.91 -21.51
N SER A 96 18.67 8.83 -20.54
CA SER A 96 19.66 9.90 -20.38
C SER A 96 21.07 9.37 -20.13
N LYS A 97 21.16 8.23 -19.43
CA LYS A 97 22.42 7.52 -19.17
C LYS A 97 22.85 6.59 -20.31
N LYS A 98 22.06 6.54 -21.40
CA LYS A 98 22.33 5.68 -22.57
C LYS A 98 22.46 4.20 -22.21
N ILE A 99 21.74 3.75 -21.17
CA ILE A 99 21.72 2.35 -20.74
C ILE A 99 20.81 1.58 -21.70
N ASN A 100 21.37 0.57 -22.37
CA ASN A 100 20.59 -0.37 -23.18
C ASN A 100 20.29 -1.64 -22.36
N LEU A 101 19.05 -1.78 -21.93
CA LEU A 101 18.62 -2.89 -21.08
C LEU A 101 18.81 -4.26 -21.73
N ASN A 102 18.73 -4.34 -23.09
CA ASN A 102 18.92 -5.60 -23.82
C ASN A 102 20.38 -6.11 -23.77
N ASN A 103 21.32 -5.27 -23.42
CA ASN A 103 22.74 -5.62 -23.34
C ASN A 103 23.20 -5.92 -21.91
N LEU A 104 22.31 -5.85 -20.93
CA LEU A 104 22.62 -6.15 -19.55
C LEU A 104 22.43 -7.64 -19.26
N ALA A 105 23.37 -8.19 -18.49
CA ALA A 105 23.20 -9.54 -17.97
C ALA A 105 22.14 -9.55 -16.86
N ASP A 106 21.39 -10.67 -16.77
CA ASP A 106 20.47 -10.87 -15.66
C ASP A 106 21.24 -11.03 -14.35
N VAL A 107 20.82 -10.31 -13.33
CA VAL A 107 21.36 -10.40 -11.98
C VAL A 107 20.20 -10.58 -10.98
N LYS A 108 20.49 -11.19 -9.84
CA LYS A 108 19.51 -11.29 -8.75
C LYS A 108 19.45 -9.97 -7.99
N TYR A 109 18.30 -9.68 -7.40
CA TYR A 109 18.19 -8.58 -6.44
C TYR A 109 18.99 -8.88 -5.17
N ASP A 110 19.45 -7.82 -4.52
CA ASP A 110 20.01 -7.94 -3.18
C ASP A 110 18.95 -8.40 -2.19
N SER A 111 19.26 -9.40 -1.38
CA SER A 111 18.34 -9.89 -0.35
C SER A 111 18.48 -9.01 0.90
N ILE A 112 17.67 -7.96 0.97
CA ILE A 112 17.68 -7.02 2.11
C ILE A 112 17.03 -7.66 3.34
N LEU A 113 15.84 -8.21 3.20
CA LEU A 113 15.02 -8.77 4.27
C LEU A 113 14.51 -10.19 3.94
N GLY A 114 15.20 -10.90 3.06
CA GLY A 114 14.79 -12.21 2.57
C GLY A 114 13.91 -12.13 1.32
N GLU A 115 13.22 -13.21 1.02
CA GLU A 115 12.33 -13.31 -0.13
C GLU A 115 10.96 -12.66 0.17
N SER A 116 10.37 -12.02 -0.84
CA SER A 116 9.03 -11.45 -0.70
C SER A 116 7.96 -12.56 -0.68
N THR A 117 6.84 -12.27 -0.02
CA THR A 117 5.67 -13.16 -0.02
C THR A 117 4.76 -12.88 -1.20
N GLY A 118 3.81 -13.81 -1.48
CA GLY A 118 2.77 -13.60 -2.47
C GLY A 118 1.92 -12.35 -2.21
N ALA A 119 1.78 -11.92 -0.96
CA ALA A 119 1.12 -10.67 -0.60
C ALA A 119 1.79 -9.46 -1.27
N GLY A 120 3.12 -9.39 -1.30
CA GLY A 120 3.87 -8.32 -1.97
C GLY A 120 3.57 -8.24 -3.46
N VAL A 121 3.31 -9.38 -4.12
CA VAL A 121 3.00 -9.44 -5.54
C VAL A 121 1.63 -8.84 -5.86
N ILE A 122 0.61 -9.11 -5.05
CA ILE A 122 -0.78 -8.69 -5.32
C ILE A 122 -1.12 -7.30 -4.78
N PHE A 123 -0.32 -6.73 -3.89
CA PHE A 123 -0.64 -5.48 -3.15
C PHE A 123 -0.99 -4.29 -4.04
N GLY A 124 -0.40 -4.19 -5.21
CA GLY A 124 -0.63 -3.07 -6.14
C GLY A 124 -1.92 -3.15 -6.95
N THR A 125 -2.61 -4.29 -6.93
CA THR A 125 -3.87 -4.50 -7.65
C THR A 125 -5.07 -4.16 -6.76
N THR A 126 -6.22 -3.85 -7.39
CA THR A 126 -7.48 -3.66 -6.65
C THR A 126 -7.86 -4.94 -5.90
N GLY A 127 -8.08 -4.84 -4.61
CA GLY A 127 -8.40 -5.96 -3.74
C GLY A 127 -7.17 -6.69 -3.20
N GLY A 128 -5.96 -6.37 -3.68
CA GLY A 128 -4.76 -7.09 -3.28
C GLY A 128 -4.37 -6.87 -1.81
N VAL A 129 -4.52 -5.65 -1.29
CA VAL A 129 -4.29 -5.36 0.13
C VAL A 129 -5.32 -6.07 1.00
N MET A 130 -6.60 -6.02 0.60
CA MET A 130 -7.68 -6.70 1.30
C MET A 130 -7.46 -8.22 1.34
N GLU A 131 -7.15 -8.82 0.21
CA GLU A 131 -6.84 -10.24 0.12
C GLU A 131 -5.67 -10.63 1.02
N ALA A 132 -4.59 -9.87 0.97
CA ALA A 132 -3.42 -10.11 1.84
C ALA A 132 -3.79 -9.99 3.33
N ALA A 133 -4.62 -9.01 3.69
CA ALA A 133 -5.08 -8.83 5.06
C ALA A 133 -5.94 -10.01 5.54
N ILE A 134 -6.91 -10.46 4.73
CA ILE A 134 -7.78 -11.59 5.07
C ILE A 134 -6.98 -12.89 5.17
N ARG A 135 -6.08 -13.15 4.21
CA ARG A 135 -5.19 -14.33 4.27
C ARG A 135 -4.34 -14.33 5.54
N THR A 136 -3.77 -13.20 5.88
CA THR A 136 -2.94 -13.05 7.09
C THR A 136 -3.76 -13.23 8.36
N LEU A 137 -4.95 -12.62 8.43
CA LEU A 137 -5.85 -12.77 9.57
C LEU A 137 -6.24 -14.24 9.75
N TYR A 138 -6.71 -14.89 8.67
CA TYR A 138 -7.11 -16.29 8.70
C TYR A 138 -5.97 -17.20 9.18
N TYR A 139 -4.77 -17.05 8.58
CA TYR A 139 -3.61 -17.83 8.96
C TYR A 139 -3.20 -17.62 10.44
N ASN A 140 -3.24 -16.37 10.92
CA ASN A 140 -2.88 -16.08 12.30
C ASN A 140 -3.80 -16.75 13.30
N VAL A 141 -5.07 -16.90 12.97
CA VAL A 141 -6.08 -17.52 13.84
C VAL A 141 -6.08 -19.05 13.72
N THR A 142 -6.05 -19.57 12.48
CA THR A 142 -6.24 -21.01 12.22
C THR A 142 -4.93 -21.77 12.05
N LYS A 143 -3.84 -21.09 11.70
CA LYS A 143 -2.56 -21.63 11.21
C LYS A 143 -2.64 -22.37 9.87
N ASP A 144 -3.77 -22.24 9.19
CA ASP A 144 -4.03 -22.79 7.86
C ASP A 144 -4.25 -21.70 6.83
N ASN A 145 -4.07 -22.03 5.54
CA ASN A 145 -4.42 -21.13 4.46
C ASN A 145 -5.95 -21.01 4.33
N PRO A 146 -6.47 -19.82 3.99
CA PRO A 146 -7.90 -19.66 3.73
C PRO A 146 -8.32 -20.45 2.49
N PRO A 147 -9.55 -21.02 2.50
CA PRO A 147 -10.10 -21.66 1.30
C PRO A 147 -10.34 -20.63 0.19
N GLU A 148 -10.29 -21.06 -1.08
CA GLU A 148 -10.43 -20.17 -2.24
C GLU A 148 -11.77 -19.45 -2.28
N GLU A 149 -12.83 -20.10 -1.84
CA GLU A 149 -14.21 -19.55 -1.81
C GLU A 149 -14.29 -18.29 -0.95
N LEU A 150 -13.46 -18.20 0.06
CA LEU A 150 -13.41 -17.06 0.99
C LEU A 150 -12.94 -15.76 0.32
N LEU A 151 -12.32 -15.87 -0.85
CA LEU A 151 -11.77 -14.76 -1.63
C LEU A 151 -12.60 -14.41 -2.87
N ASN A 152 -13.73 -15.09 -3.06
CA ASN A 152 -14.68 -14.81 -4.14
C ASN A 152 -15.55 -13.60 -3.82
N TRP A 153 -15.12 -12.42 -4.28
CA TRP A 153 -15.81 -11.16 -4.01
C TRP A 153 -16.76 -10.77 -5.14
N GLN A 154 -17.99 -10.42 -4.76
CA GLN A 154 -19.03 -10.05 -5.71
C GLN A 154 -19.00 -8.57 -6.05
N SER A 155 -19.34 -8.25 -7.31
CA SER A 155 -19.47 -6.86 -7.73
C SER A 155 -20.73 -6.23 -7.11
N VAL A 156 -20.59 -5.02 -6.60
CA VAL A 156 -21.73 -4.25 -6.09
C VAL A 156 -22.61 -3.82 -7.25
N ARG A 157 -23.90 -4.13 -7.19
CA ARG A 157 -24.85 -3.83 -8.26
C ARG A 157 -24.90 -2.31 -8.54
N GLY A 158 -24.70 -1.97 -9.80
CA GLY A 158 -24.70 -0.58 -10.27
C GLY A 158 -23.43 0.21 -10.01
N LEU A 159 -22.39 -0.37 -9.39
CA LEU A 159 -21.10 0.26 -9.14
C LEU A 159 -19.97 -0.53 -9.81
N ASN A 160 -19.60 -0.13 -11.02
CA ASN A 160 -18.41 -0.68 -11.65
C ASN A 160 -17.15 -0.23 -10.88
N GLY A 161 -16.37 -1.19 -10.37
CA GLY A 161 -15.16 -0.93 -9.58
C GLY A 161 -15.37 -0.92 -8.06
N VAL A 162 -16.50 -1.43 -7.57
CA VAL A 162 -16.72 -1.77 -6.16
C VAL A 162 -17.12 -3.22 -6.05
N LYS A 163 -16.45 -3.95 -5.17
CA LYS A 163 -16.78 -5.33 -4.81
C LYS A 163 -16.98 -5.43 -3.31
N GLU A 164 -17.82 -6.33 -2.90
CA GLU A 164 -18.07 -6.61 -1.48
C GLU A 164 -18.13 -8.11 -1.23
N ALA A 165 -17.85 -8.50 0.00
CA ALA A 165 -18.00 -9.86 0.47
C ALA A 165 -18.23 -9.86 1.98
N THR A 166 -18.85 -10.94 2.47
CA THR A 166 -18.82 -11.30 3.88
C THR A 166 -17.96 -12.54 4.02
N VAL A 167 -16.97 -12.43 4.89
CA VAL A 167 -15.91 -13.43 5.08
C VAL A 167 -16.08 -14.00 6.48
N SER A 168 -16.32 -15.32 6.60
CA SER A 168 -16.36 -15.99 7.89
C SER A 168 -14.94 -16.40 8.30
N VAL A 169 -14.45 -15.82 9.40
CA VAL A 169 -13.13 -16.13 9.95
C VAL A 169 -13.31 -16.88 11.27
N PRO A 170 -12.82 -18.13 11.40
CA PRO A 170 -12.92 -18.90 12.64
C PRO A 170 -12.39 -18.12 13.85
N GLY A 171 -13.16 -18.10 14.92
CA GLY A 171 -12.78 -17.37 16.15
C GLY A 171 -12.95 -15.85 16.11
N VAL A 172 -13.25 -15.27 14.94
CA VAL A 172 -13.52 -13.83 14.76
C VAL A 172 -15.00 -13.59 14.42
N GLY A 173 -15.60 -14.48 13.61
CA GLY A 173 -16.97 -14.34 13.11
C GLY A 173 -17.04 -13.83 11.68
N GLU A 174 -18.17 -13.27 11.31
CA GLU A 174 -18.41 -12.70 9.99
C GLU A 174 -17.82 -11.28 9.90
N VAL A 175 -16.99 -11.05 8.89
CA VAL A 175 -16.39 -9.76 8.57
C VAL A 175 -16.89 -9.30 7.20
N SER A 176 -17.67 -8.23 7.20
CA SER A 176 -18.13 -7.60 5.95
C SER A 176 -17.08 -6.63 5.43
N ILE A 177 -16.70 -6.80 4.18
CA ILE A 177 -15.61 -6.05 3.54
C ILE A 177 -16.05 -5.45 2.22
N ALA A 178 -15.37 -4.37 1.81
CA ALA A 178 -15.52 -3.80 0.48
C ALA A 178 -14.17 -3.40 -0.10
N VAL A 179 -14.01 -3.56 -1.41
CA VAL A 179 -12.89 -3.02 -2.18
C VAL A 179 -13.40 -2.05 -3.22
N CYS A 180 -12.74 -0.92 -3.33
CA CYS A 180 -13.17 0.17 -4.19
C CYS A 180 -11.97 0.76 -4.94
N HIS A 181 -12.10 0.93 -6.26
CA HIS A 181 -11.12 1.69 -7.03
C HIS A 181 -11.75 2.85 -7.80
N GLY A 182 -10.95 3.91 -7.97
CA GLY A 182 -11.39 5.16 -8.58
C GLY A 182 -12.08 6.10 -7.59
N LEU A 183 -11.67 7.37 -7.59
CA LEU A 183 -12.18 8.36 -6.62
C LEU A 183 -13.68 8.68 -6.79
N LYS A 184 -14.24 8.47 -8.00
CA LYS A 184 -15.68 8.59 -8.22
C LYS A 184 -16.45 7.54 -7.41
N ASN A 185 -15.98 6.29 -7.44
CA ASN A 185 -16.57 5.20 -6.66
C ASN A 185 -16.34 5.41 -5.17
N ALA A 186 -15.14 5.85 -4.77
CA ALA A 186 -14.83 6.20 -3.38
C ALA A 186 -15.83 7.22 -2.82
N ARG A 187 -16.20 8.25 -3.59
CA ARG A 187 -17.22 9.23 -3.17
C ARG A 187 -18.57 8.56 -2.87
N THR A 188 -18.99 7.62 -3.71
CA THR A 188 -20.27 6.90 -3.52
C THR A 188 -20.21 5.99 -2.31
N VAL A 189 -19.12 5.24 -2.12
CA VAL A 189 -18.91 4.37 -0.96
C VAL A 189 -18.89 5.18 0.33
N LEU A 190 -18.13 6.29 0.37
CA LEU A 190 -18.07 7.16 1.55
C LEU A 190 -19.41 7.79 1.92
N LYS A 191 -20.25 8.15 0.92
CA LYS A 191 -21.62 8.62 1.19
C LYS A 191 -22.45 7.55 1.90
N LYS A 192 -22.36 6.28 1.46
CA LYS A 192 -23.04 5.16 2.11
C LYS A 192 -22.57 4.97 3.57
N VAL A 193 -21.24 5.06 3.80
CA VAL A 193 -20.68 4.99 5.15
C VAL A 193 -21.21 6.12 6.02
N LYS A 194 -21.16 7.35 5.52
CA LYS A 194 -21.65 8.54 6.25
C LYS A 194 -23.13 8.47 6.59
N ASN A 195 -23.92 7.96 5.66
CA ASN A 195 -25.39 7.81 5.82
C ASN A 195 -25.76 6.56 6.64
N LYS A 196 -24.79 5.75 7.08
CA LYS A 196 -25.00 4.47 7.76
C LYS A 196 -25.82 3.47 6.92
N GLU A 197 -25.68 3.56 5.60
CA GLU A 197 -26.33 2.67 4.62
C GLU A 197 -25.50 1.40 4.33
N ALA A 198 -24.28 1.31 4.92
CA ALA A 198 -23.36 0.20 4.75
C ALA A 198 -22.77 -0.21 6.11
N SER A 199 -22.57 -1.51 6.28
CA SER A 199 -22.05 -2.13 7.50
C SER A 199 -20.68 -2.79 7.31
N TRP A 200 -19.88 -2.32 6.35
CA TRP A 200 -18.53 -2.84 6.13
C TRP A 200 -17.61 -2.50 7.29
N GLN A 201 -16.97 -3.50 7.86
CA GLN A 201 -15.97 -3.32 8.93
C GLN A 201 -14.62 -2.91 8.36
N PHE A 202 -14.29 -3.31 7.12
CA PHE A 202 -13.05 -2.94 6.47
C PHE A 202 -13.27 -2.60 5.00
N ILE A 203 -12.71 -1.47 4.55
CA ILE A 203 -12.84 -1.00 3.17
C ILE A 203 -11.46 -0.69 2.61
N GLU A 204 -11.11 -1.31 1.49
CA GLU A 204 -9.94 -0.93 0.71
C GLU A 204 -10.30 0.14 -0.31
N PHE A 205 -9.52 1.22 -0.36
CA PHE A 205 -9.63 2.27 -1.38
C PHE A 205 -8.36 2.37 -2.22
N MET A 206 -8.50 2.22 -3.52
CA MET A 206 -7.48 2.52 -4.51
C MET A 206 -7.90 3.73 -5.35
N ALA A 207 -7.08 4.79 -5.40
CA ALA A 207 -7.41 5.99 -6.15
C ALA A 207 -7.46 5.77 -7.66
N CYS A 208 -6.61 4.89 -8.18
CA CYS A 208 -6.49 4.60 -9.60
C CYS A 208 -7.40 3.42 -10.01
N PRO A 209 -7.97 3.44 -11.22
CA PRO A 209 -8.67 2.29 -11.79
C PRO A 209 -7.74 1.07 -11.88
N GLY A 210 -8.22 -0.09 -11.44
CA GLY A 210 -7.42 -1.32 -11.43
C GLY A 210 -6.40 -1.45 -10.30
N GLY A 211 -6.24 -0.41 -9.47
CA GLY A 211 -5.27 -0.36 -8.37
C GLY A 211 -4.05 0.49 -8.67
N CYS A 212 -3.04 0.47 -7.81
CA CYS A 212 -1.84 1.30 -7.94
C CYS A 212 -1.04 1.00 -9.20
N ILE A 213 -1.04 -0.23 -9.69
CA ILE A 213 -0.38 -0.61 -10.95
C ILE A 213 -0.97 0.09 -12.18
N GLY A 214 -2.22 0.57 -12.11
CA GLY A 214 -2.87 1.36 -13.15
C GLY A 214 -2.54 2.85 -13.12
N GLY A 215 -1.69 3.29 -12.19
CA GLY A 215 -1.18 4.65 -12.10
C GLY A 215 -0.01 4.91 -13.05
N GLY A 216 0.42 6.18 -13.20
CA GLY A 216 1.61 6.45 -13.99
C GLY A 216 1.67 7.85 -14.61
#